data_be8548e652c290bea839923019bf7418
#
_entry.id   be8548e652c290bea839923019bf7418
#
_cell.length_a   1.000
_cell.length_b   1.000
_cell.length_c   1.000
_cell.angle_alpha   90.00
_cell.angle_beta   90.00
_cell.angle_gamma   90.00
#
_symmetry.space_group_name_H-M   'P 1'
#
loop_
_entity.id
_entity.type
_entity.pdbx_description
1 polymer ?
#
loop_
_entity_poly.entity_id
_entity_poly.type
_entity_poly.pdbx_seq_one_letter_code
_entity_poly.pdbx_strand_id
1 'polypeptide(L)'
;MKGVYIHIPFCSSICSYCDFSKVLYKKEMVNKYMNALEKEIIGFYDNEVISTIYIGGGTPSSLDMEDLTRLFEIIRVFKLNDIYEFTFEVNVNDITEELVSFLYKNKVNRISVGVESFEEKNLKYLNRKHTKKDIFNKINILKKYFSNINIDIIYALPIESYNDVKSDIKNFLKLDIPHISTYSLIIEEHTVLGIKNVSPISEEEDYKMYEYIVRKLKKNEFVHYEVSNFAKPGYESEHNLNYWNNGEYYGFGLGAHGYINGVRYENTKNLTKYLKGSFKINELFISKQEEMENEVMLGLRKLDGINIEEFFNKYNENIQDVFNIMPLLKEKLLIIENKNLKIPEDKIYIMNEILYKIFNKEEACQN
;
A
#
# COMPACT_ATOMS: atom_id res chain seq x y z
N MET A 1 -15.22 -7.48 5.80
CA MET A 1 -13.92 -8.16 5.46
C MET A 1 -12.93 -7.86 6.57
N LYS A 2 -12.12 -8.83 7.02
CA LYS A 2 -11.03 -8.57 7.99
C LYS A 2 -9.70 -8.92 7.36
N GLY A 3 -8.72 -8.03 7.52
CA GLY A 3 -7.37 -8.21 7.00
C GLY A 3 -6.35 -8.49 8.09
N VAL A 4 -5.19 -8.99 7.70
CA VAL A 4 -3.97 -9.08 8.52
C VAL A 4 -2.81 -8.46 7.75
N TYR A 5 -2.15 -7.46 8.34
CA TYR A 5 -0.88 -6.95 7.89
C TYR A 5 0.24 -7.42 8.81
N ILE A 6 1.30 -7.95 8.25
CA ILE A 6 2.49 -8.38 9.00
C ILE A 6 3.69 -7.59 8.51
N HIS A 7 4.28 -6.82 9.41
CA HIS A 7 5.47 -6.04 9.12
C HIS A 7 6.74 -6.84 9.41
N ILE A 8 7.56 -7.06 8.38
CA ILE A 8 8.89 -7.66 8.51
C ILE A 8 9.94 -6.57 8.27
N PRO A 9 10.61 -6.06 9.31
CA PRO A 9 11.40 -4.83 9.22
C PRO A 9 12.79 -5.02 8.59
N PHE A 10 13.18 -6.24 8.22
CA PHE A 10 14.53 -6.55 7.78
C PHE A 10 14.77 -6.21 6.32
N CYS A 11 15.92 -5.58 6.05
CA CYS A 11 16.37 -5.25 4.69
C CYS A 11 17.84 -5.63 4.51
N SER A 12 18.21 -6.14 3.35
CA SER A 12 19.60 -6.36 2.97
C SER A 12 20.35 -5.06 2.68
N SER A 13 19.63 -4.00 2.26
CA SER A 13 20.11 -2.63 2.07
C SER A 13 18.99 -1.63 2.27
N ILE A 14 19.34 -0.39 2.65
CA ILE A 14 18.37 0.68 2.88
C ILE A 14 18.27 1.53 1.62
N CYS A 15 17.03 1.66 1.09
CA CYS A 15 16.71 2.52 -0.03
C CYS A 15 16.73 4.00 0.38
N SER A 16 17.11 4.91 -0.55
CA SER A 16 17.31 6.32 -0.23
C SER A 16 16.03 7.08 0.13
N TYR A 17 14.88 6.62 -0.34
CA TYR A 17 13.56 7.22 -0.17
C TYR A 17 12.72 6.61 0.96
N CYS A 18 13.14 5.45 1.49
CA CYS A 18 12.28 4.62 2.32
C CYS A 18 12.00 5.25 3.69
N ASP A 19 10.72 5.35 4.04
CA ASP A 19 10.19 5.85 5.31
C ASP A 19 9.71 4.75 6.27
N PHE A 20 9.55 3.53 5.80
CA PHE A 20 9.06 2.42 6.63
C PHE A 20 9.99 2.09 7.80
N SER A 21 9.42 1.50 8.88
CA SER A 21 10.18 0.94 9.98
C SER A 21 11.08 -0.18 9.48
N LYS A 22 12.40 0.04 9.46
CA LYS A 22 13.38 -0.87 8.86
C LYS A 22 14.64 -1.00 9.68
N VAL A 23 15.26 -2.17 9.59
CA VAL A 23 16.57 -2.48 10.17
C VAL A 23 17.39 -3.32 9.20
N LEU A 24 18.71 -3.18 9.25
CA LEU A 24 19.59 -4.05 8.47
C LEU A 24 19.48 -5.49 8.97
N TYR A 25 19.40 -6.42 8.03
CA TYR A 25 19.33 -7.87 8.32
C TYR A 25 20.51 -8.34 9.18
N LYS A 26 20.18 -9.02 10.30
CA LYS A 26 21.12 -9.75 11.14
C LYS A 26 20.41 -10.99 11.69
N LYS A 27 20.92 -12.19 11.43
CA LYS A 27 20.27 -13.46 11.77
C LYS A 27 19.84 -13.56 13.23
N GLU A 28 20.72 -13.17 14.19
CA GLU A 28 20.38 -13.19 15.61
C GLU A 28 19.20 -12.28 15.97
N MET A 29 19.05 -11.16 15.24
CA MET A 29 17.96 -10.21 15.45
C MET A 29 16.65 -10.77 14.91
N VAL A 30 16.70 -11.44 13.75
CA VAL A 30 15.53 -12.09 13.14
C VAL A 30 14.95 -13.13 14.07
N ASN A 31 15.76 -14.00 14.65
CA ASN A 31 15.29 -15.02 15.60
C ASN A 31 14.57 -14.42 16.81
N LYS A 32 15.12 -13.34 17.37
CA LYS A 32 14.47 -12.64 18.50
C LYS A 32 13.15 -11.98 18.04
N TYR A 33 13.14 -11.44 16.84
CA TYR A 33 11.97 -10.80 16.27
C TYR A 33 10.83 -11.80 16.02
N MET A 34 11.12 -12.95 15.41
CA MET A 34 10.13 -14.01 15.18
C MET A 34 9.49 -14.49 16.49
N ASN A 35 10.29 -14.63 17.56
CA ASN A 35 9.75 -14.97 18.89
C ASN A 35 8.82 -13.89 19.45
N ALA A 36 9.13 -12.61 19.22
CA ALA A 36 8.29 -11.51 19.64
C ALA A 36 7.01 -11.43 18.82
N LEU A 37 7.11 -11.57 17.47
CA LEU A 37 5.98 -11.57 16.56
C LEU A 37 4.98 -12.72 16.86
N GLU A 38 5.50 -13.93 17.15
CA GLU A 38 4.68 -15.06 17.56
C GLU A 38 3.89 -14.76 18.83
N LYS A 39 4.55 -14.19 19.84
CA LYS A 39 3.89 -13.80 21.10
C LYS A 39 2.83 -12.73 20.87
N GLU A 40 3.12 -11.76 20.03
CA GLU A 40 2.16 -10.70 19.67
C GLU A 40 0.93 -11.29 18.99
N ILE A 41 1.11 -12.11 17.96
CA ILE A 41 0.01 -12.72 17.22
C ILE A 41 -0.84 -13.59 18.14
N ILE A 42 -0.23 -14.49 18.95
CA ILE A 42 -0.95 -15.36 19.89
C ILE A 42 -1.71 -14.53 20.95
N GLY A 43 -1.14 -13.40 21.36
CA GLY A 43 -1.73 -12.56 22.41
C GLY A 43 -2.86 -11.65 21.94
N PHE A 44 -2.95 -11.32 20.64
CA PHE A 44 -3.88 -10.30 20.13
C PHE A 44 -4.79 -10.76 19.00
N TYR A 45 -4.60 -11.94 18.44
CA TYR A 45 -5.49 -12.47 17.41
C TYR A 45 -6.65 -13.26 18.02
N ASP A 46 -7.88 -12.83 17.75
CA ASP A 46 -9.10 -13.40 18.35
C ASP A 46 -9.68 -14.62 17.60
N ASN A 47 -8.88 -15.29 16.80
CA ASN A 47 -9.31 -16.49 16.03
C ASN A 47 -10.45 -16.24 15.02
N GLU A 48 -10.60 -15.03 14.53
CA GLU A 48 -11.60 -14.64 13.54
C GLU A 48 -11.23 -15.12 12.14
N VAL A 49 -12.21 -15.15 11.23
CA VAL A 49 -11.95 -15.51 9.82
C VAL A 49 -11.33 -14.30 9.09
N ILE A 50 -10.20 -14.52 8.43
CA ILE A 50 -9.41 -13.52 7.71
C ILE A 50 -9.63 -13.67 6.21
N SER A 51 -9.92 -12.56 5.53
CA SER A 51 -10.09 -12.52 4.07
C SER A 51 -8.81 -12.13 3.34
N THR A 52 -7.93 -11.34 3.99
CA THR A 52 -6.68 -10.92 3.36
C THR A 52 -5.49 -11.01 4.32
N ILE A 53 -4.36 -11.51 3.83
CA ILE A 53 -3.06 -11.43 4.52
C ILE A 53 -2.10 -10.65 3.62
N TYR A 54 -1.40 -9.69 4.19
CA TYR A 54 -0.35 -8.93 3.52
C TYR A 54 0.94 -8.95 4.37
N ILE A 55 2.00 -9.56 3.83
CA ILE A 55 3.32 -9.59 4.47
C ILE A 55 4.22 -8.61 3.70
N GLY A 56 4.59 -7.52 4.38
CA GLY A 56 5.37 -6.44 3.79
C GLY A 56 6.29 -5.76 4.80
N GLY A 57 6.68 -4.51 4.47
CA GLY A 57 7.40 -3.61 5.38
C GLY A 57 8.81 -3.25 4.94
N GLY A 58 9.84 -3.88 5.52
CA GLY A 58 11.23 -3.72 5.07
C GLY A 58 11.44 -4.49 3.77
N THR A 59 11.75 -5.77 3.88
CA THR A 59 11.89 -6.67 2.73
C THR A 59 11.71 -8.10 3.22
N PRO A 60 10.48 -8.63 3.26
CA PRO A 60 10.24 -10.00 3.71
C PRO A 60 11.05 -11.06 2.96
N SER A 61 11.30 -10.84 1.66
CA SER A 61 12.12 -11.73 0.84
C SER A 61 13.62 -11.73 1.17
N SER A 62 14.09 -10.84 2.05
CA SER A 62 15.47 -10.85 2.53
C SER A 62 15.74 -11.90 3.60
N LEU A 63 14.69 -12.52 4.14
CA LEU A 63 14.79 -13.64 5.08
C LEU A 63 15.35 -14.89 4.38
N ASP A 64 16.18 -15.66 5.07
CA ASP A 64 16.60 -16.96 4.56
C ASP A 64 15.45 -17.98 4.64
N MET A 65 15.64 -19.16 4.02
CA MET A 65 14.57 -20.17 3.95
C MET A 65 14.17 -20.75 5.30
N GLU A 66 15.09 -20.77 6.29
CA GLU A 66 14.79 -21.18 7.66
C GLU A 66 13.86 -20.16 8.35
N ASP A 67 14.20 -18.87 8.25
CA ASP A 67 13.39 -17.77 8.80
C ASP A 67 12.03 -17.66 8.13
N LEU A 68 11.97 -17.84 6.80
CA LEU A 68 10.72 -17.89 6.05
C LEU A 68 9.86 -19.08 6.52
N THR A 69 10.44 -20.25 6.69
CA THR A 69 9.70 -21.43 7.19
C THR A 69 9.11 -21.13 8.55
N ARG A 70 9.88 -20.54 9.46
CA ARG A 70 9.39 -20.14 10.77
C ARG A 70 8.29 -19.09 10.70
N LEU A 71 8.43 -18.08 9.85
CA LEU A 71 7.39 -17.06 9.65
C LEU A 71 6.07 -17.72 9.21
N PHE A 72 6.13 -18.61 8.22
CA PHE A 72 4.95 -19.32 7.73
C PHE A 72 4.36 -20.30 8.74
N GLU A 73 5.15 -20.84 9.67
CA GLU A 73 4.64 -21.62 10.82
C GLU A 73 3.86 -20.74 11.79
N ILE A 74 4.38 -19.57 12.13
CA ILE A 74 3.71 -18.60 13.01
C ILE A 74 2.36 -18.18 12.45
N ILE A 75 2.29 -17.84 11.16
CA ILE A 75 1.07 -17.33 10.54
C ILE A 75 0.02 -18.39 10.21
N ARG A 76 0.31 -19.69 10.37
CA ARG A 76 -0.70 -20.77 10.22
C ARG A 76 -1.84 -20.66 11.21
N VAL A 77 -1.71 -19.88 12.27
CA VAL A 77 -2.79 -19.63 13.23
C VAL A 77 -3.98 -18.91 12.59
N PHE A 78 -3.77 -18.13 11.52
CA PHE A 78 -4.84 -17.38 10.88
C PHE A 78 -5.81 -18.29 10.13
N LYS A 79 -7.09 -18.13 10.44
CA LYS A 79 -8.18 -18.85 9.78
C LYS A 79 -8.55 -18.10 8.50
N LEU A 80 -8.10 -18.61 7.36
CA LEU A 80 -8.42 -18.02 6.06
C LEU A 80 -9.85 -18.35 5.64
N ASN A 81 -10.51 -17.40 4.97
CA ASN A 81 -11.74 -17.61 4.25
C ASN A 81 -11.49 -18.53 3.04
N ASP A 82 -12.56 -19.12 2.46
CA ASP A 82 -12.45 -19.94 1.25
C ASP A 82 -11.93 -19.14 0.06
N ILE A 83 -12.36 -17.87 -0.06
CA ILE A 83 -11.85 -16.89 -1.02
C ILE A 83 -11.02 -15.89 -0.23
N TYR A 84 -9.73 -15.79 -0.55
CA TYR A 84 -8.79 -14.93 0.17
C TYR A 84 -7.74 -14.35 -0.77
N GLU A 85 -7.17 -13.21 -0.39
CA GLU A 85 -5.92 -12.67 -0.95
C GLU A 85 -4.78 -12.89 0.06
N PHE A 86 -3.67 -13.46 -0.39
CA PHE A 86 -2.45 -13.57 0.40
C PHE A 86 -1.29 -12.97 -0.39
N THR A 87 -0.95 -11.73 -0.06
CA THR A 87 0.12 -10.96 -0.69
C THR A 87 1.44 -11.10 0.07
N PHE A 88 2.53 -11.26 -0.67
CA PHE A 88 3.89 -11.25 -0.15
C PHE A 88 4.76 -10.29 -0.97
N GLU A 89 5.48 -9.37 -0.28
CA GLU A 89 6.41 -8.43 -0.91
C GLU A 89 7.77 -9.06 -1.17
N VAL A 90 8.32 -8.81 -2.36
CA VAL A 90 9.64 -9.29 -2.76
C VAL A 90 10.46 -8.20 -3.43
N ASN A 91 11.76 -8.20 -3.20
CA ASN A 91 12.71 -7.45 -4.02
C ASN A 91 13.12 -8.26 -5.25
N VAL A 92 13.40 -7.59 -6.37
CA VAL A 92 13.82 -8.22 -7.62
C VAL A 92 15.01 -9.18 -7.40
N ASN A 93 16.01 -8.77 -6.61
CA ASN A 93 17.23 -9.58 -6.40
C ASN A 93 16.97 -10.88 -5.63
N ASP A 94 15.95 -10.91 -4.77
CA ASP A 94 15.67 -12.04 -3.90
C ASP A 94 14.85 -13.14 -4.60
N ILE A 95 14.27 -12.84 -5.77
CA ILE A 95 13.43 -13.80 -6.51
C ILE A 95 14.29 -14.96 -7.03
N THR A 96 14.06 -16.15 -6.50
CA THR A 96 14.64 -17.43 -6.93
C THR A 96 13.53 -18.45 -7.14
N GLU A 97 13.79 -19.50 -7.94
CA GLU A 97 12.82 -20.60 -8.10
C GLU A 97 12.46 -21.26 -6.75
N GLU A 98 13.42 -21.35 -5.83
CA GLU A 98 13.22 -21.89 -4.49
C GLU A 98 12.24 -21.05 -3.68
N LEU A 99 12.48 -19.72 -3.57
CA LEU A 99 11.59 -18.80 -2.89
C LEU A 99 10.18 -18.82 -3.50
N VAL A 100 10.08 -18.71 -4.80
CA VAL A 100 8.80 -18.63 -5.52
C VAL A 100 7.98 -19.92 -5.34
N SER A 101 8.64 -21.09 -5.46
CA SER A 101 8.00 -22.38 -5.19
C SER A 101 7.57 -22.53 -3.74
N PHE A 102 8.37 -22.05 -2.79
CA PHE A 102 8.03 -22.04 -1.36
C PHE A 102 6.78 -21.18 -1.08
N LEU A 103 6.74 -19.95 -1.57
CA LEU A 103 5.60 -19.06 -1.39
C LEU A 103 4.32 -19.66 -1.98
N TYR A 104 4.38 -20.19 -3.20
CA TYR A 104 3.25 -20.83 -3.86
C TYR A 104 2.72 -22.05 -3.06
N LYS A 105 3.60 -22.91 -2.57
CA LYS A 105 3.23 -24.07 -1.73
C LYS A 105 2.59 -23.66 -0.39
N ASN A 106 2.95 -22.48 0.11
CA ASN A 106 2.40 -21.92 1.34
C ASN A 106 1.19 -20.99 1.11
N LYS A 107 0.47 -21.17 -0.01
CA LYS A 107 -0.81 -20.54 -0.32
C LYS A 107 -0.74 -19.01 -0.56
N VAL A 108 0.43 -18.43 -0.75
CA VAL A 108 0.55 -17.09 -1.31
C VAL A 108 -0.07 -17.11 -2.71
N ASN A 109 -0.92 -16.13 -3.03
CA ASN A 109 -1.60 -16.06 -4.32
C ASN A 109 -1.43 -14.71 -5.03
N ARG A 110 -0.81 -13.73 -4.37
CA ARG A 110 -0.43 -12.42 -4.93
C ARG A 110 1.00 -12.07 -4.54
N ILE A 111 1.78 -11.57 -5.49
CA ILE A 111 3.15 -11.08 -5.24
C ILE A 111 3.22 -9.59 -5.57
N SER A 112 3.83 -8.80 -4.68
CA SER A 112 4.20 -7.41 -4.95
C SER A 112 5.71 -7.29 -5.07
N VAL A 113 6.18 -6.73 -6.19
CA VAL A 113 7.61 -6.64 -6.50
C VAL A 113 8.06 -5.18 -6.49
N GLY A 114 8.95 -4.83 -5.58
CA GLY A 114 9.60 -3.52 -5.57
C GLY A 114 10.58 -3.36 -6.74
N VAL A 115 10.09 -2.90 -7.88
CA VAL A 115 10.86 -2.62 -9.10
C VAL A 115 11.40 -1.20 -9.08
N GLU A 116 10.56 -0.24 -8.73
CA GLU A 116 10.75 1.19 -8.61
C GLU A 116 11.00 1.93 -9.93
N SER A 117 11.81 1.40 -10.85
CA SER A 117 12.06 1.92 -12.20
C SER A 117 12.73 0.87 -13.08
N PHE A 118 12.70 1.06 -14.41
CA PHE A 118 13.49 0.28 -15.38
C PHE A 118 14.74 1.05 -15.85
N GLU A 119 14.89 2.31 -15.43
CA GLU A 119 16.00 3.19 -15.82
C GLU A 119 17.15 3.09 -14.82
N GLU A 120 18.35 2.72 -15.29
CA GLU A 120 19.52 2.48 -14.42
C GLU A 120 19.90 3.70 -13.56
N LYS A 121 19.75 4.92 -14.09
CA LYS A 121 20.02 6.14 -13.34
C LYS A 121 19.07 6.31 -12.16
N ASN A 122 17.77 6.01 -12.36
CA ASN A 122 16.73 6.07 -11.34
C ASN A 122 16.97 5.01 -10.27
N LEU A 123 17.23 3.77 -10.68
CA LEU A 123 17.58 2.67 -9.76
C LEU A 123 18.79 3.00 -8.90
N LYS A 124 19.84 3.56 -9.51
CA LYS A 124 21.04 4.00 -8.77
C LYS A 124 20.72 5.13 -7.77
N TYR A 125 19.88 6.09 -8.17
CA TYR A 125 19.43 7.19 -7.30
C TYR A 125 18.64 6.67 -6.09
N LEU A 126 17.77 5.70 -6.30
CA LEU A 126 16.96 5.04 -5.28
C LEU A 126 17.75 4.02 -4.44
N ASN A 127 19.05 3.81 -4.72
CA ASN A 127 19.90 2.79 -4.12
C ASN A 127 19.39 1.34 -4.36
N ARG A 128 18.83 1.08 -5.55
CA ARG A 128 18.43 -0.26 -6.02
C ARG A 128 19.57 -0.89 -6.80
N LYS A 129 19.76 -2.22 -6.64
CA LYS A 129 20.94 -2.92 -7.20
C LYS A 129 20.62 -3.81 -8.40
N HIS A 130 19.36 -4.00 -8.72
CA HIS A 130 18.94 -4.78 -9.86
C HIS A 130 18.99 -3.95 -11.16
N THR A 131 19.02 -4.66 -12.27
CA THR A 131 18.98 -4.08 -13.62
C THR A 131 17.64 -4.34 -14.29
N LYS A 132 17.36 -3.63 -15.37
CA LYS A 132 16.20 -3.90 -16.23
C LYS A 132 16.15 -5.36 -16.69
N LYS A 133 17.31 -5.96 -17.04
CA LYS A 133 17.39 -7.38 -17.46
C LYS A 133 16.97 -8.31 -16.32
N ASP A 134 17.37 -8.00 -15.09
CA ASP A 134 16.96 -8.78 -13.92
C ASP A 134 15.46 -8.74 -13.71
N ILE A 135 14.84 -7.58 -13.85
CA ILE A 135 13.37 -7.42 -13.73
C ILE A 135 12.66 -8.39 -14.66
N PHE A 136 12.97 -8.37 -15.97
CA PHE A 136 12.33 -9.26 -16.93
C PHE A 136 12.57 -10.74 -16.62
N ASN A 137 13.80 -11.13 -16.27
CA ASN A 137 14.12 -12.49 -15.93
C ASN A 137 13.37 -12.97 -14.68
N LYS A 138 13.32 -12.15 -13.65
CA LYS A 138 12.72 -12.48 -12.36
C LYS A 138 11.19 -12.52 -12.43
N ILE A 139 10.56 -11.59 -13.16
CA ILE A 139 9.11 -11.64 -13.43
C ILE A 139 8.75 -12.90 -14.21
N ASN A 140 9.57 -13.34 -15.17
CA ASN A 140 9.33 -14.60 -15.87
C ASN A 140 9.41 -15.83 -14.94
N ILE A 141 10.20 -15.80 -13.87
CA ILE A 141 10.19 -16.85 -12.84
C ILE A 141 8.86 -16.82 -12.08
N LEU A 142 8.41 -15.65 -11.64
CA LEU A 142 7.14 -15.50 -10.92
C LEU A 142 5.95 -15.97 -11.75
N LYS A 143 5.90 -15.63 -13.04
CA LYS A 143 4.80 -15.99 -13.96
C LYS A 143 4.60 -17.51 -14.12
N LYS A 144 5.57 -18.35 -13.76
CA LYS A 144 5.40 -19.80 -13.75
C LYS A 144 4.47 -20.30 -12.64
N TYR A 145 4.31 -19.51 -11.57
CA TYR A 145 3.58 -19.89 -10.37
C TYR A 145 2.40 -18.97 -10.06
N PHE A 146 2.52 -17.68 -10.40
CA PHE A 146 1.55 -16.65 -10.03
C PHE A 146 1.00 -15.94 -11.26
N SER A 147 -0.32 -15.77 -11.30
CA SER A 147 -1.03 -14.90 -12.25
C SER A 147 -1.25 -13.50 -11.69
N ASN A 148 -1.36 -13.35 -10.36
CA ASN A 148 -1.56 -12.06 -9.71
C ASN A 148 -0.22 -11.50 -9.24
N ILE A 149 0.40 -10.68 -10.08
CA ILE A 149 1.69 -10.04 -9.84
C ILE A 149 1.52 -8.54 -9.97
N ASN A 150 1.95 -7.82 -8.94
CA ASN A 150 2.09 -6.37 -8.93
C ASN A 150 3.57 -6.00 -9.07
N ILE A 151 3.85 -4.86 -9.71
CA ILE A 151 5.11 -4.14 -9.53
C ILE A 151 4.87 -2.73 -9.02
N ASP A 152 5.78 -2.25 -8.18
CA ASP A 152 5.79 -0.88 -7.69
C ASP A 152 6.75 -0.05 -8.54
N ILE A 153 6.29 1.13 -8.97
CA ILE A 153 7.06 2.14 -9.70
C ILE A 153 6.99 3.45 -8.92
N ILE A 154 8.16 4.07 -8.71
CA ILE A 154 8.27 5.42 -8.17
C ILE A 154 8.61 6.35 -9.31
N TYR A 155 7.78 7.38 -9.52
CA TYR A 155 8.01 8.43 -10.50
C TYR A 155 8.19 9.80 -9.81
N ALA A 156 8.41 10.86 -10.59
CA ALA A 156 8.67 12.21 -10.08
C ALA A 156 9.97 12.35 -9.27
N LEU A 157 11.00 11.54 -9.62
CA LEU A 157 12.31 11.72 -9.00
C LEU A 157 12.97 13.01 -9.53
N PRO A 158 13.73 13.75 -8.69
CA PRO A 158 14.39 14.99 -9.10
C PRO A 158 15.34 14.86 -10.30
N ILE A 159 15.82 13.65 -10.58
CA ILE A 159 16.72 13.37 -11.72
C ILE A 159 15.97 12.77 -12.92
N GLU A 160 14.67 12.53 -12.78
CA GLU A 160 13.86 11.83 -13.77
C GLU A 160 13.32 12.77 -14.82
N SER A 161 13.31 12.33 -16.05
CA SER A 161 12.66 13.04 -17.14
C SER A 161 11.30 12.39 -17.50
N TYR A 162 10.43 13.17 -18.11
CA TYR A 162 9.17 12.66 -18.68
C TYR A 162 9.37 11.46 -19.62
N ASN A 163 10.51 11.38 -20.34
CA ASN A 163 10.80 10.24 -21.19
C ASN A 163 11.19 8.97 -20.42
N ASP A 164 11.76 9.12 -19.23
CA ASP A 164 12.06 7.97 -18.36
C ASP A 164 10.75 7.32 -17.89
N VAL A 165 9.78 8.12 -17.44
CA VAL A 165 8.44 7.62 -17.06
C VAL A 165 7.76 6.91 -18.24
N LYS A 166 7.87 7.46 -19.45
CA LYS A 166 7.36 6.79 -20.66
C LYS A 166 8.02 5.43 -20.90
N SER A 167 9.32 5.37 -20.66
CA SER A 167 10.09 4.13 -20.78
C SER A 167 9.67 3.12 -19.72
N ASP A 168 9.50 3.54 -18.48
CA ASP A 168 9.08 2.69 -17.38
C ASP A 168 7.70 2.06 -17.65
N ILE A 169 6.71 2.86 -18.00
CA ILE A 169 5.37 2.35 -18.33
C ILE A 169 5.38 1.45 -19.59
N LYS A 170 6.19 1.79 -20.61
CA LYS A 170 6.36 0.93 -21.78
C LYS A 170 7.00 -0.42 -21.43
N ASN A 171 7.95 -0.46 -20.51
CA ASN A 171 8.59 -1.68 -20.08
C ASN A 171 7.67 -2.51 -19.17
N PHE A 172 6.91 -1.86 -18.27
CA PHE A 172 5.84 -2.52 -17.52
C PHE A 172 4.85 -3.26 -18.45
N LEU A 173 4.33 -2.58 -19.46
CA LEU A 173 3.38 -3.19 -20.40
C LEU A 173 3.95 -4.41 -21.16
N LYS A 174 5.29 -4.51 -21.30
CA LYS A 174 5.93 -5.69 -21.91
C LYS A 174 6.04 -6.87 -20.95
N LEU A 175 5.93 -6.65 -19.64
CA LEU A 175 5.94 -7.74 -18.66
C LEU A 175 4.68 -8.59 -18.76
N ASP A 176 3.58 -8.02 -19.28
CA ASP A 176 2.30 -8.69 -19.41
C ASP A 176 1.85 -9.29 -18.07
N ILE A 177 1.73 -8.43 -17.06
CA ILE A 177 1.23 -8.72 -15.71
C ILE A 177 0.06 -7.80 -15.38
N PRO A 178 -0.85 -8.21 -14.47
CA PRO A 178 -2.16 -7.57 -14.35
C PRO A 178 -2.22 -6.33 -13.45
N HIS A 179 -1.18 -6.01 -12.68
CA HIS A 179 -1.26 -4.95 -11.67
C HIS A 179 0.01 -4.09 -11.63
N ILE A 180 -0.16 -2.79 -11.37
CA ILE A 180 0.92 -1.84 -11.15
C ILE A 180 0.51 -0.81 -10.09
N SER A 181 1.42 -0.54 -9.15
CA SER A 181 1.36 0.60 -8.25
C SER A 181 2.29 1.71 -8.76
N THR A 182 1.83 2.94 -8.79
CA THR A 182 2.63 4.10 -9.21
C THR A 182 2.57 5.18 -8.15
N TYR A 183 3.73 5.46 -7.55
CA TYR A 183 3.86 6.43 -6.47
C TYR A 183 4.68 7.63 -6.94
N SER A 184 4.13 8.83 -6.81
CA SER A 184 4.96 10.04 -6.86
C SER A 184 5.91 10.05 -5.66
N LEU A 185 7.18 10.42 -5.88
CA LEU A 185 8.19 10.44 -4.83
C LEU A 185 7.83 11.46 -3.75
N ILE A 186 7.57 10.99 -2.54
CA ILE A 186 7.46 11.82 -1.34
C ILE A 186 8.81 11.80 -0.62
N ILE A 187 9.33 12.97 -0.25
CA ILE A 187 10.62 13.11 0.43
C ILE A 187 10.36 13.43 1.91
N GLU A 188 10.46 12.40 2.75
CA GLU A 188 10.31 12.55 4.19
C GLU A 188 11.63 12.95 4.86
N GLU A 189 11.58 13.83 5.87
CA GLU A 189 12.76 14.45 6.52
C GLU A 189 13.79 13.44 7.04
N HIS A 190 13.35 12.28 7.54
CA HIS A 190 14.23 11.26 8.11
C HIS A 190 14.72 10.21 7.10
N THR A 191 14.37 10.34 5.82
CA THR A 191 14.94 9.53 4.75
C THR A 191 16.31 10.04 4.32
N VAL A 192 17.08 9.23 3.59
CA VAL A 192 18.38 9.66 3.07
C VAL A 192 18.23 10.88 2.13
N LEU A 193 17.14 10.93 1.35
CA LEU A 193 16.85 12.07 0.47
C LEU A 193 16.49 13.32 1.27
N GLY A 194 15.68 13.20 2.32
CA GLY A 194 15.31 14.30 3.21
C GLY A 194 16.52 14.86 3.95
N ILE A 195 17.36 14.01 4.54
CA ILE A 195 18.62 14.43 5.22
C ILE A 195 19.55 15.18 4.26
N LYS A 196 19.54 14.84 2.97
CA LYS A 196 20.30 15.55 1.94
C LYS A 196 19.64 16.84 1.45
N ASN A 197 18.49 17.22 2.00
CA ASN A 197 17.69 18.37 1.58
C ASN A 197 17.38 18.38 0.07
N VAL A 198 17.05 17.21 -0.47
CA VAL A 198 16.64 17.10 -1.88
C VAL A 198 15.29 17.78 -2.05
N SER A 199 15.15 18.64 -3.05
CA SER A 199 13.87 19.26 -3.41
C SER A 199 13.09 18.35 -4.37
N PRO A 200 11.75 18.23 -4.24
CA PRO A 200 10.91 17.56 -5.22
C PRO A 200 10.92 18.31 -6.56
N ILE A 201 10.45 17.69 -7.62
CA ILE A 201 10.18 18.37 -8.90
C ILE A 201 8.99 19.33 -8.74
N SER A 202 8.73 20.15 -9.77
CA SER A 202 7.56 21.03 -9.77
C SER A 202 6.25 20.22 -9.88
N GLU A 203 5.17 20.75 -9.28
CA GLU A 203 3.84 20.15 -9.39
C GLU A 203 3.38 19.99 -10.84
N GLU A 204 3.77 20.94 -11.72
CA GLU A 204 3.43 20.88 -13.14
C GLU A 204 4.11 19.68 -13.84
N GLU A 205 5.36 19.37 -13.49
CA GLU A 205 6.10 18.23 -14.04
C GLU A 205 5.55 16.92 -13.48
N ASP A 206 5.26 16.83 -12.17
CA ASP A 206 4.62 15.69 -11.52
C ASP A 206 3.26 15.41 -12.16
N TYR A 207 2.40 16.42 -12.28
CA TYR A 207 1.10 16.27 -12.92
C TYR A 207 1.17 15.77 -14.36
N LYS A 208 2.11 16.26 -15.17
CA LYS A 208 2.33 15.77 -16.54
C LYS A 208 2.72 14.30 -16.58
N MET A 209 3.54 13.85 -15.63
CA MET A 209 3.93 12.44 -15.51
C MET A 209 2.73 11.59 -15.10
N TYR A 210 1.99 12.01 -14.07
CA TYR A 210 0.76 11.37 -13.61
C TYR A 210 -0.27 11.23 -14.74
N GLU A 211 -0.59 12.31 -15.43
CA GLU A 211 -1.56 12.31 -16.55
C GLU A 211 -1.16 11.31 -17.64
N TYR A 212 0.13 11.24 -17.96
CA TYR A 212 0.63 10.26 -18.93
C TYR A 212 0.43 8.82 -18.45
N ILE A 213 0.76 8.53 -17.18
CA ILE A 213 0.60 7.20 -16.57
C ILE A 213 -0.85 6.76 -16.67
N VAL A 214 -1.78 7.58 -16.15
CA VAL A 214 -3.22 7.29 -16.17
C VAL A 214 -3.71 7.02 -17.60
N ARG A 215 -3.46 7.96 -18.52
CA ARG A 215 -3.88 7.83 -19.91
C ARG A 215 -3.30 6.58 -20.59
N LYS A 216 -2.02 6.29 -20.34
CA LYS A 216 -1.34 5.16 -20.98
C LYS A 216 -1.82 3.82 -20.46
N LEU A 217 -2.04 3.68 -19.16
CA LEU A 217 -2.53 2.45 -18.53
C LEU A 217 -3.99 2.19 -18.95
N LYS A 218 -4.86 3.21 -18.91
CA LYS A 218 -6.25 3.08 -19.38
C LYS A 218 -6.34 2.66 -20.85
N LYS A 219 -5.49 3.21 -21.72
CA LYS A 219 -5.44 2.80 -23.12
C LYS A 219 -5.06 1.33 -23.31
N ASN A 220 -4.43 0.72 -22.30
CA ASN A 220 -4.06 -0.69 -22.29
C ASN A 220 -4.97 -1.52 -21.35
N GLU A 221 -6.21 -1.04 -21.12
CA GLU A 221 -7.29 -1.73 -20.41
C GLU A 221 -6.99 -1.99 -18.93
N PHE A 222 -6.13 -1.18 -18.30
CA PHE A 222 -6.02 -1.15 -16.85
C PHE A 222 -7.07 -0.20 -16.28
N VAL A 223 -7.73 -0.63 -15.23
CA VAL A 223 -8.66 0.18 -14.44
C VAL A 223 -7.85 0.92 -13.39
N HIS A 224 -7.98 2.25 -13.35
CA HIS A 224 -7.51 3.06 -12.25
C HIS A 224 -8.54 2.91 -11.12
N TYR A 225 -8.30 2.05 -10.12
CA TYR A 225 -9.32 1.71 -9.14
C TYR A 225 -9.17 2.49 -7.82
N GLU A 226 -7.96 2.97 -7.51
CA GLU A 226 -7.67 3.87 -6.39
C GLU A 226 -6.43 4.74 -6.71
N VAL A 227 -6.14 5.72 -5.88
CA VAL A 227 -5.22 6.85 -6.13
C VAL A 227 -3.86 6.48 -6.75
N SER A 228 -3.28 5.35 -6.40
CA SER A 228 -1.93 4.94 -6.84
C SER A 228 -1.92 3.64 -7.65
N ASN A 229 -3.01 2.90 -7.71
CA ASN A 229 -3.03 1.55 -8.22
C ASN A 229 -3.91 1.37 -9.46
N PHE A 230 -3.37 0.58 -10.39
CA PHE A 230 -4.03 0.22 -11.63
C PHE A 230 -4.00 -1.30 -11.81
N ALA A 231 -5.13 -1.89 -12.17
CA ALA A 231 -5.25 -3.33 -12.34
C ALA A 231 -6.05 -3.69 -13.61
N LYS A 232 -5.80 -4.87 -14.15
CA LYS A 232 -6.77 -5.53 -15.02
C LYS A 232 -7.99 -5.93 -14.17
N PRO A 233 -9.21 -5.91 -14.72
CA PRO A 233 -10.42 -6.29 -13.97
C PRO A 233 -10.26 -7.64 -13.27
N GLY A 234 -10.56 -7.66 -11.95
CA GLY A 234 -10.44 -8.84 -11.10
C GLY A 234 -9.04 -9.09 -10.52
N TYR A 235 -8.11 -8.13 -10.66
CA TYR A 235 -6.77 -8.17 -10.08
C TYR A 235 -6.49 -6.98 -9.15
N GLU A 236 -7.52 -6.24 -8.77
CA GLU A 236 -7.43 -5.20 -7.76
C GLU A 236 -6.93 -5.81 -6.44
N SER A 237 -6.14 -5.06 -5.64
CA SER A 237 -5.70 -5.55 -4.34
C SER A 237 -6.83 -5.46 -3.32
N GLU A 238 -7.36 -6.61 -2.92
CA GLU A 238 -8.41 -6.72 -1.92
C GLU A 238 -7.95 -6.19 -0.55
N HIS A 239 -6.68 -6.38 -0.22
CA HIS A 239 -6.11 -5.87 1.02
C HIS A 239 -6.09 -4.34 1.05
N ASN A 240 -5.67 -3.69 -0.06
CA ASN A 240 -5.69 -2.23 -0.16
C ASN A 240 -7.13 -1.69 -0.18
N LEU A 241 -8.03 -2.36 -0.91
CA LEU A 241 -9.44 -2.00 -0.92
C LEU A 241 -10.08 -2.12 0.47
N ASN A 242 -9.66 -3.10 1.29
CA ASN A 242 -10.12 -3.19 2.68
C ASN A 242 -9.74 -1.92 3.48
N TYR A 243 -8.55 -1.37 3.30
CA TYR A 243 -8.15 -0.10 3.92
C TYR A 243 -9.02 1.07 3.43
N TRP A 244 -9.21 1.19 2.11
CA TRP A 244 -10.01 2.27 1.52
C TRP A 244 -11.50 2.17 1.85
N ASN A 245 -11.99 0.98 2.18
CA ASN A 245 -13.34 0.75 2.70
C ASN A 245 -13.46 0.93 4.22
N ASN A 246 -12.45 1.49 4.88
CA ASN A 246 -12.39 1.64 6.34
C ASN A 246 -12.66 0.30 7.06
N GLY A 247 -12.23 -0.81 6.45
CA GLY A 247 -12.41 -2.16 6.97
C GLY A 247 -11.45 -2.49 8.11
N GLU A 248 -11.83 -3.45 8.93
CA GLU A 248 -11.01 -3.89 10.05
C GLU A 248 -9.81 -4.72 9.59
N TYR A 249 -8.70 -4.55 10.30
CA TYR A 249 -7.49 -5.33 10.07
C TYR A 249 -6.60 -5.39 11.31
N TYR A 250 -5.96 -6.53 11.50
CA TYR A 250 -4.87 -6.69 12.47
C TYR A 250 -3.57 -6.20 11.84
N GLY A 251 -2.80 -5.40 12.60
CA GLY A 251 -1.45 -5.01 12.25
C GLY A 251 -0.46 -5.60 13.24
N PHE A 252 0.39 -6.52 12.80
CA PHE A 252 1.41 -7.17 13.61
C PHE A 252 2.81 -6.77 13.17
N GLY A 253 3.73 -6.69 14.11
CA GLY A 253 5.12 -6.36 13.84
C GLY A 253 5.50 -4.93 14.18
N LEU A 254 6.78 -4.63 14.05
CA LEU A 254 7.40 -3.35 14.40
C LEU A 254 6.80 -2.18 13.62
N GLY A 255 6.18 -1.22 14.31
CA GLY A 255 5.58 -0.04 13.69
C GLY A 255 4.33 -0.33 12.85
N ALA A 256 3.74 -1.53 12.96
CA ALA A 256 2.47 -1.83 12.31
C ALA A 256 1.32 -1.07 12.97
N HIS A 257 0.33 -0.72 12.16
CA HIS A 257 -0.94 -0.15 12.62
C HIS A 257 -2.05 -1.18 12.44
N GLY A 258 -3.10 -1.08 13.26
CA GLY A 258 -4.28 -1.92 13.14
C GLY A 258 -5.56 -1.16 13.47
N TYR A 259 -6.69 -1.72 13.03
CA TYR A 259 -8.02 -1.22 13.32
C TYR A 259 -8.96 -2.41 13.55
N ILE A 260 -9.34 -2.67 14.80
CA ILE A 260 -10.18 -3.81 15.21
C ILE A 260 -11.16 -3.36 16.27
N ASN A 261 -12.42 -3.75 16.14
CA ASN A 261 -13.49 -3.51 17.13
C ASN A 261 -13.61 -2.02 17.52
N GLY A 262 -13.49 -1.11 16.54
CA GLY A 262 -13.57 0.33 16.77
C GLY A 262 -12.32 0.93 17.44
N VAL A 263 -11.24 0.17 17.59
CA VAL A 263 -9.97 0.65 18.17
C VAL A 263 -8.90 0.70 17.10
N ARG A 264 -8.33 1.87 16.84
CA ARG A 264 -7.07 2.04 16.10
C ARG A 264 -5.90 1.90 17.06
N TYR A 265 -4.88 1.16 16.66
CA TYR A 265 -3.68 1.03 17.46
C TYR A 265 -2.42 1.13 16.59
N GLU A 266 -1.33 1.48 17.25
CA GLU A 266 -0.01 1.59 16.66
C GLU A 266 0.99 0.78 17.47
N ASN A 267 1.81 0.00 16.80
CA ASN A 267 2.92 -0.69 17.40
C ASN A 267 4.16 0.20 17.50
N THR A 268 4.99 -0.09 18.49
CA THR A 268 6.25 0.64 18.68
C THR A 268 7.18 0.53 17.47
N LYS A 269 7.77 1.65 17.07
CA LYS A 269 8.87 1.70 16.08
C LYS A 269 10.24 1.39 16.73
N ASN A 270 10.30 1.24 18.06
CA ASN A 270 11.51 0.92 18.77
C ASN A 270 11.71 -0.60 18.87
N LEU A 271 12.66 -1.14 18.12
CA LEU A 271 12.94 -2.56 18.05
C LEU A 271 13.24 -3.16 19.44
N THR A 272 14.00 -2.47 20.29
CA THR A 272 14.35 -2.98 21.65
C THR A 272 13.10 -3.14 22.51
N LYS A 273 12.14 -2.20 22.44
CA LYS A 273 10.86 -2.32 23.16
C LYS A 273 10.03 -3.47 22.61
N TYR A 274 9.96 -3.58 21.29
CA TYR A 274 9.22 -4.65 20.61
C TYR A 274 9.73 -6.04 21.01
N LEU A 275 11.05 -6.25 20.98
CA LEU A 275 11.69 -7.51 21.39
C LEU A 275 11.47 -7.88 22.86
N LYS A 276 11.18 -6.90 23.73
CA LYS A 276 10.83 -7.11 25.14
C LYS A 276 9.34 -7.36 25.38
N GLY A 277 8.51 -7.39 24.33
CA GLY A 277 7.08 -7.62 24.42
C GLY A 277 6.24 -6.36 24.66
N SER A 278 6.83 -5.16 24.57
CA SER A 278 6.08 -3.90 24.58
C SER A 278 5.66 -3.57 23.15
N PHE A 279 4.57 -4.17 22.69
CA PHE A 279 4.14 -4.07 21.29
C PHE A 279 3.44 -2.75 20.99
N LYS A 280 2.29 -2.53 21.60
CA LYS A 280 1.45 -1.36 21.37
C LYS A 280 1.95 -0.13 22.14
N ILE A 281 1.93 1.02 21.49
CA ILE A 281 2.30 2.32 22.10
C ILE A 281 1.14 3.29 22.16
N ASN A 282 0.12 3.07 21.34
CA ASN A 282 -1.06 3.91 21.26
C ASN A 282 -2.27 3.06 20.92
N GLU A 283 -3.38 3.29 21.61
CA GLU A 283 -4.69 2.69 21.34
C GLU A 283 -5.74 3.80 21.46
N LEU A 284 -6.46 4.04 20.38
CA LEU A 284 -7.46 5.08 20.29
C LEU A 284 -8.83 4.47 19.93
N PHE A 285 -9.79 4.62 20.82
CA PHE A 285 -11.18 4.29 20.51
C PHE A 285 -11.75 5.32 19.53
N ILE A 286 -12.24 4.85 18.40
CA ILE A 286 -12.76 5.70 17.33
C ILE A 286 -14.24 5.99 17.59
N SER A 287 -14.59 7.28 17.78
CA SER A 287 -15.97 7.71 17.91
C SER A 287 -16.74 7.54 16.59
N LYS A 288 -18.08 7.56 16.65
CA LYS A 288 -18.93 7.54 15.45
C LYS A 288 -18.56 8.66 14.46
N GLN A 289 -18.26 9.85 14.96
CA GLN A 289 -17.90 11.00 14.14
C GLN A 289 -16.56 10.73 13.41
N GLU A 290 -15.53 10.28 14.12
CA GLU A 290 -14.24 9.94 13.54
C GLU A 290 -14.35 8.76 12.57
N GLU A 291 -15.25 7.79 12.82
CA GLU A 291 -15.50 6.70 11.90
C GLU A 291 -16.08 7.18 10.57
N MET A 292 -17.07 8.11 10.62
CA MET A 292 -17.62 8.77 9.43
C MET A 292 -16.55 9.58 8.68
N GLU A 293 -15.72 10.34 9.40
CA GLU A 293 -14.59 11.08 8.80
C GLU A 293 -13.58 10.16 8.11
N ASN A 294 -13.21 9.08 8.78
CA ASN A 294 -12.34 8.05 8.18
C ASN A 294 -12.95 7.44 6.93
N GLU A 295 -14.26 7.12 6.95
CA GLU A 295 -14.96 6.57 5.80
C GLU A 295 -14.91 7.52 4.59
N VAL A 296 -15.11 8.81 4.83
CA VAL A 296 -15.04 9.83 3.77
C VAL A 296 -13.60 10.01 3.28
N MET A 297 -12.63 10.13 4.20
CA MET A 297 -11.23 10.34 3.87
C MET A 297 -10.63 9.16 3.09
N LEU A 298 -10.97 7.93 3.47
CA LEU A 298 -10.46 6.72 2.84
C LEU A 298 -11.26 6.35 1.58
N GLY A 299 -12.60 6.42 1.65
CA GLY A 299 -13.47 6.03 0.56
C GLY A 299 -13.34 6.87 -0.69
N LEU A 300 -13.06 8.18 -0.55
CA LEU A 300 -12.83 9.08 -1.70
C LEU A 300 -11.45 8.89 -2.37
N ARG A 301 -10.58 8.03 -1.83
CA ARG A 301 -9.35 7.58 -2.51
C ARG A 301 -9.63 6.54 -3.59
N LYS A 302 -10.78 5.87 -3.53
CA LYS A 302 -11.25 4.98 -4.59
C LYS A 302 -11.95 5.79 -5.68
N LEU A 303 -11.76 5.38 -6.93
CA LEU A 303 -12.47 6.01 -8.06
C LEU A 303 -13.97 5.70 -8.05
N ASP A 304 -14.38 4.60 -7.44
CA ASP A 304 -15.79 4.27 -7.22
C ASP A 304 -16.40 5.09 -6.07
N GLY A 305 -15.57 5.69 -5.20
CA GLY A 305 -16.01 6.53 -4.10
C GLY A 305 -16.75 5.78 -2.99
N ILE A 306 -17.78 6.44 -2.44
CA ILE A 306 -18.54 6.00 -1.26
C ILE A 306 -20.00 5.83 -1.64
N ASN A 307 -20.59 4.68 -1.37
CA ASN A 307 -22.03 4.47 -1.55
C ASN A 307 -22.83 5.21 -0.47
N ILE A 308 -23.63 6.20 -0.89
CA ILE A 308 -24.36 7.07 0.05
C ILE A 308 -25.49 6.34 0.80
N GLU A 309 -26.06 5.27 0.22
CA GLU A 309 -27.07 4.47 0.90
C GLU A 309 -26.43 3.55 1.96
N GLU A 310 -25.27 2.96 1.66
CA GLU A 310 -24.50 2.17 2.63
C GLU A 310 -24.02 3.05 3.78
N PHE A 311 -23.55 4.26 3.48
CA PHE A 311 -23.18 5.25 4.51
C PHE A 311 -24.37 5.57 5.42
N PHE A 312 -25.54 5.85 4.84
CA PHE A 312 -26.76 6.11 5.62
C PHE A 312 -27.16 4.89 6.47
N ASN A 313 -27.17 3.69 5.89
CA ASN A 313 -27.52 2.47 6.60
C ASN A 313 -26.58 2.18 7.78
N LYS A 314 -25.29 2.49 7.62
CA LYS A 314 -24.26 2.27 8.65
C LYS A 314 -24.35 3.28 9.79
N TYR A 315 -24.56 4.56 9.46
CA TYR A 315 -24.46 5.65 10.42
C TYR A 315 -25.80 6.29 10.82
N ASN A 316 -26.88 6.00 10.09
CA ASN A 316 -28.17 6.69 10.21
C ASN A 316 -28.03 8.22 10.08
N GLU A 317 -27.12 8.67 9.19
CA GLU A 317 -26.83 10.07 8.88
C GLU A 317 -26.66 10.22 7.38
N ASN A 318 -27.16 11.31 6.77
CA ASN A 318 -26.84 11.58 5.38
C ASN A 318 -25.45 12.24 5.28
N ILE A 319 -24.62 11.76 4.40
CA ILE A 319 -23.25 12.26 4.22
C ILE A 319 -23.20 13.77 3.95
N GLN A 320 -24.19 14.31 3.23
CA GLN A 320 -24.30 15.72 2.88
C GLN A 320 -24.77 16.62 4.05
N ASP A 321 -25.35 16.04 5.10
CA ASP A 321 -25.77 16.79 6.30
C ASP A 321 -24.59 16.89 7.30
N VAL A 322 -23.69 15.90 7.27
CA VAL A 322 -22.52 15.81 8.14
C VAL A 322 -21.33 16.61 7.58
N PHE A 323 -21.08 16.50 6.27
CA PHE A 323 -19.91 17.06 5.61
C PHE A 323 -20.26 18.17 4.61
N ASN A 324 -19.25 18.98 4.25
CA ASN A 324 -19.39 20.10 3.31
C ASN A 324 -19.41 19.60 1.83
N ILE A 325 -20.43 18.83 1.48
CA ILE A 325 -20.53 18.17 0.15
C ILE A 325 -21.20 19.05 -0.90
N MET A 326 -22.27 19.80 -0.53
CA MET A 326 -23.12 20.51 -1.49
C MET A 326 -22.40 21.58 -2.31
N PRO A 327 -21.50 22.42 -1.73
CA PRO A 327 -20.70 23.35 -2.52
C PRO A 327 -19.81 22.66 -3.54
N LEU A 328 -19.16 21.56 -3.13
CA LEU A 328 -18.22 20.81 -3.97
C LEU A 328 -18.91 20.07 -5.15
N LEU A 329 -20.16 19.65 -4.95
CA LEU A 329 -21.01 19.15 -6.04
C LEU A 329 -21.31 20.25 -7.06
N LYS A 330 -21.63 21.49 -6.62
CA LYS A 330 -21.86 22.64 -7.50
C LYS A 330 -20.60 23.00 -8.30
N GLU A 331 -19.44 22.94 -7.67
CA GLU A 331 -18.12 23.19 -8.28
C GLU A 331 -17.65 22.03 -9.17
N LYS A 332 -18.37 20.91 -9.20
CA LYS A 332 -17.98 19.66 -9.87
C LYS A 332 -16.62 19.09 -9.40
N LEU A 333 -16.26 19.39 -8.17
CA LEU A 333 -15.13 18.75 -7.48
C LEU A 333 -15.54 17.38 -6.91
N LEU A 334 -16.82 17.20 -6.64
CA LEU A 334 -17.46 15.93 -6.34
C LEU A 334 -18.61 15.68 -7.32
N ILE A 335 -18.94 14.42 -7.55
CA ILE A 335 -20.10 13.98 -8.31
C ILE A 335 -20.81 12.84 -7.58
N ILE A 336 -22.10 12.68 -7.85
CA ILE A 336 -22.85 11.47 -7.45
C ILE A 336 -23.22 10.72 -8.72
N GLU A 337 -22.72 9.49 -8.82
CA GLU A 337 -23.00 8.61 -9.95
C GLU A 337 -23.29 7.19 -9.43
N ASN A 338 -24.36 6.56 -9.89
CA ASN A 338 -24.78 5.23 -9.45
C ASN A 338 -24.89 5.07 -7.92
N LYS A 339 -25.37 6.11 -7.22
CA LYS A 339 -25.45 6.20 -5.74
C LYS A 339 -24.11 6.33 -5.03
N ASN A 340 -23.03 6.52 -5.76
CA ASN A 340 -21.72 6.71 -5.17
C ASN A 340 -21.32 8.19 -5.24
N LEU A 341 -20.95 8.77 -4.10
CA LEU A 341 -20.26 10.04 -4.01
C LEU A 341 -18.79 9.82 -4.31
N LYS A 342 -18.25 10.47 -5.32
CA LYS A 342 -16.87 10.29 -5.74
C LYS A 342 -16.22 11.57 -6.25
N ILE A 343 -14.90 11.59 -6.25
CA ILE A 343 -14.10 12.60 -6.94
C ILE A 343 -14.05 12.21 -8.43
N PRO A 344 -14.34 13.14 -9.38
CA PRO A 344 -14.13 12.88 -10.79
C PRO A 344 -12.69 12.45 -11.06
N GLU A 345 -12.50 11.49 -11.96
CA GLU A 345 -11.17 10.92 -12.22
C GLU A 345 -10.13 11.98 -12.64
N ASP A 346 -10.53 13.00 -13.40
CA ASP A 346 -9.69 14.11 -13.80
C ASP A 346 -9.32 15.07 -12.64
N LYS A 347 -9.89 14.86 -11.45
CA LYS A 347 -9.63 15.62 -10.22
C LYS A 347 -8.91 14.82 -9.13
N ILE A 348 -8.66 13.53 -9.34
CA ILE A 348 -8.00 12.67 -8.33
C ILE A 348 -6.62 13.23 -7.94
N TYR A 349 -5.88 13.84 -8.86
CA TYR A 349 -4.59 14.44 -8.56
C TYR A 349 -4.64 15.50 -7.45
N ILE A 350 -5.71 16.28 -7.39
CA ILE A 350 -5.95 17.30 -6.35
C ILE A 350 -6.84 16.81 -5.20
N MET A 351 -6.95 15.50 -5.03
CA MET A 351 -7.83 14.88 -4.02
C MET A 351 -7.61 15.43 -2.61
N ASN A 352 -6.36 15.66 -2.20
CA ASN A 352 -6.06 16.16 -0.85
C ASN A 352 -6.65 17.56 -0.62
N GLU A 353 -6.65 18.44 -1.63
CA GLU A 353 -7.31 19.76 -1.55
C GLU A 353 -8.84 19.62 -1.45
N ILE A 354 -9.41 18.65 -2.20
CA ILE A 354 -10.85 18.38 -2.13
C ILE A 354 -11.22 17.85 -0.74
N LEU A 355 -10.45 16.90 -0.20
CA LEU A 355 -10.65 16.38 1.16
C LEU A 355 -10.52 17.50 2.20
N TYR A 356 -9.54 18.38 2.07
CA TYR A 356 -9.41 19.54 2.96
C TYR A 356 -10.68 20.40 2.97
N LYS A 357 -11.26 20.70 1.80
CA LYS A 357 -12.51 21.47 1.68
C LYS A 357 -13.73 20.75 2.26
N ILE A 358 -13.76 19.42 2.24
CA ILE A 358 -14.85 18.64 2.83
C ILE A 358 -14.90 18.81 4.36
N PHE A 359 -13.73 18.79 5.01
CA PHE A 359 -13.64 18.83 6.47
C PHE A 359 -13.60 20.25 7.07
N ASN A 360 -13.20 21.27 6.28
CA ASN A 360 -13.11 22.67 6.74
C ASN A 360 -14.29 23.51 6.22
N LYS A 361 -15.33 23.66 7.05
CA LYS A 361 -16.54 24.43 6.70
C LYS A 361 -16.32 25.96 6.62
N GLU A 362 -15.25 26.51 7.19
CA GLU A 362 -15.10 27.95 7.39
C GLU A 362 -14.61 28.75 6.17
N GLU A 363 -13.94 28.13 5.20
CA GLU A 363 -13.43 28.85 4.01
C GLU A 363 -14.42 28.93 2.83
N ALA A 364 -15.52 28.18 2.86
CA ALA A 364 -16.51 28.15 1.78
C ALA A 364 -17.45 29.40 1.76
N CYS A 365 -17.39 30.28 2.76
CA CYS A 365 -18.25 31.45 2.87
C CYS A 365 -17.59 32.81 2.54
N GLN A 366 -16.36 32.81 2.02
CA GLN A 366 -15.62 34.07 1.74
C GLN A 366 -15.33 34.34 0.25
N ASN A 367 -16.06 33.72 -0.68
CA ASN A 367 -16.00 34.12 -2.11
C ASN A 367 -17.37 34.33 -2.70
#